data_115ee8456d15f082fea5eebd5b2899a6
#
_entry.id   115ee8456d15f082fea5eebd5b2899a6
#
_cell.length_a   1.000
_cell.length_b   1.000
_cell.length_c   1.000
_cell.angle_alpha   90.00
_cell.angle_beta   90.00
_cell.angle_gamma   90.00
#
_symmetry.space_group_name_H-M   'P 1'
#
loop_
_entity.id
_entity.type
_entity.pdbx_description
1 polymer ?
#
loop_
_entity_poly.entity_id
_entity_poly.type
_entity_poly.pdbx_seq_one_letter_code
_entity_poly.pdbx_strand_id
1 'polypeptide(L)'
;MLSLVIKKETWSLKGSFTISRLTMYESYVLVVEISDGIQVGRGECEPHESDPSCMNVVESIIEDLRSKIENGITRSELNALLPAGPARNAIDCALWDLEAKLSGKRAWELAEVDLNSPLVTAYTICLESAEQMAAKALKHKHRKLLKLKLGAENSIQLVKAVRQQAPDTCLIVDANEAWTFEQLNELAPPLAELGVALIEQPMPAGKDQDLEHYTGPVPLCADESCLDRKSLQDVNKRYEFINIKLDKTGGLTEALLLADEAKRIGLRLMVGCMTGTSLAMAPAMIIGAMAEFCDLDGPLLLEKDRIPGLVYEDSLVCLPEVAMWG
;
A
#
# COMPACT_ATOMS: atom_id res chain seq x y z
N MET A 1 0.12 -23.12 -23.88
CA MET A 1 -0.95 -22.98 -22.89
C MET A 1 -0.26 -22.64 -21.57
N LEU A 2 -0.72 -21.63 -20.90
CA LEU A 2 -0.17 -21.27 -19.60
C LEU A 2 -0.66 -22.25 -18.52
N SER A 3 0.01 -22.29 -17.39
CA SER A 3 -0.46 -23.01 -16.19
C SER A 3 -0.64 -22.03 -15.03
N LEU A 4 -1.62 -22.29 -14.18
CA LEU A 4 -1.95 -21.48 -13.00
C LEU A 4 -1.77 -22.31 -11.73
N VAL A 5 -1.04 -21.76 -10.77
CA VAL A 5 -0.92 -22.29 -9.39
C VAL A 5 -1.31 -21.18 -8.41
N ILE A 6 -2.11 -21.56 -7.41
CA ILE A 6 -2.52 -20.66 -6.32
C ILE A 6 -1.98 -21.24 -5.00
N LYS A 7 -1.37 -20.40 -4.19
CA LYS A 7 -0.82 -20.78 -2.88
C LYS A 7 -1.36 -19.86 -1.81
N LYS A 8 -1.81 -20.44 -0.69
CA LYS A 8 -2.15 -19.71 0.53
C LYS A 8 -0.95 -19.74 1.46
N GLU A 9 -0.58 -18.62 1.96
CA GLU A 9 0.56 -18.49 2.86
C GLU A 9 0.19 -17.64 4.08
N THR A 10 0.82 -17.93 5.20
CA THR A 10 0.67 -17.19 6.45
C THR A 10 2.05 -16.76 6.93
N TRP A 11 2.18 -15.48 7.25
CA TRP A 11 3.43 -14.86 7.66
C TRP A 11 3.27 -14.21 9.03
N SER A 12 4.07 -14.63 10.01
CA SER A 12 4.05 -14.04 11.35
C SER A 12 4.60 -12.62 11.36
N LEU A 13 3.97 -11.74 12.12
CA LEU A 13 4.42 -10.37 12.35
C LEU A 13 5.44 -10.29 13.50
N LYS A 14 6.31 -9.29 13.49
CA LYS A 14 7.22 -8.96 14.61
C LYS A 14 6.43 -8.33 15.77
N GLY A 15 5.70 -9.14 16.51
CA GLY A 15 4.77 -8.68 17.53
C GLY A 15 3.37 -8.43 16.98
N SER A 16 2.75 -7.31 17.33
CA SER A 16 1.41 -6.96 16.82
C SER A 16 1.47 -5.78 15.87
N PHE A 17 0.60 -5.80 14.85
CA PHE A 17 0.28 -4.63 14.05
C PHE A 17 -1.10 -4.11 14.47
N THR A 18 -1.13 -2.94 15.09
CA THR A 18 -2.35 -2.35 15.66
C THR A 18 -2.68 -1.03 14.98
N ILE A 19 -3.90 -0.94 14.48
CA ILE A 19 -4.55 0.27 13.95
C ILE A 19 -5.77 0.61 14.80
N SER A 20 -6.49 1.66 14.45
CA SER A 20 -7.66 2.14 15.21
C SER A 20 -8.76 1.07 15.43
N ARG A 21 -8.94 0.13 14.49
CA ARG A 21 -10.05 -0.82 14.47
C ARG A 21 -9.68 -2.29 14.66
N LEU A 22 -8.39 -2.65 14.57
CA LEU A 22 -7.98 -4.06 14.71
C LEU A 22 -6.52 -4.22 15.14
N THR A 23 -6.20 -5.43 15.63
CA THR A 23 -4.84 -5.87 15.93
C THR A 23 -4.58 -7.21 15.26
N MET A 24 -3.46 -7.31 14.52
CA MET A 24 -3.02 -8.51 13.80
C MET A 24 -1.72 -9.05 14.36
N TYR A 25 -1.52 -10.35 14.26
CA TYR A 25 -0.29 -11.07 14.60
C TYR A 25 0.28 -11.84 13.42
N GLU A 26 -0.52 -12.01 12.37
CA GLU A 26 -0.19 -12.74 11.15
C GLU A 26 -0.73 -11.98 9.94
N SER A 27 -0.04 -12.13 8.81
CA SER A 27 -0.50 -11.68 7.49
C SER A 27 -0.89 -12.92 6.68
N TYR A 28 -2.07 -12.91 6.09
CA TYR A 28 -2.60 -13.96 5.24
C TYR A 28 -2.56 -13.52 3.80
N VAL A 29 -1.79 -14.22 2.97
CA VAL A 29 -1.60 -13.83 1.57
C VAL A 29 -1.91 -14.97 0.61
N LEU A 30 -2.36 -14.61 -0.58
CA LEU A 30 -2.48 -15.49 -1.72
C LEU A 30 -1.40 -15.16 -2.74
N VAL A 31 -0.71 -16.19 -3.20
CA VAL A 31 0.26 -16.09 -4.30
C VAL A 31 -0.29 -16.77 -5.53
N VAL A 32 -0.29 -16.06 -6.64
CA VAL A 32 -0.61 -16.55 -7.97
C VAL A 32 0.69 -16.73 -8.73
N GLU A 33 0.88 -17.92 -9.31
CA GLU A 33 1.96 -18.23 -10.24
C GLU A 33 1.35 -18.60 -11.60
N ILE A 34 1.79 -17.90 -12.65
CA ILE A 34 1.41 -18.15 -14.03
C ILE A 34 2.67 -18.51 -14.82
N SER A 35 2.67 -19.68 -15.48
CA SER A 35 3.86 -20.16 -16.18
C SER A 35 3.56 -20.59 -17.62
N ASP A 36 4.51 -20.31 -18.53
CA ASP A 36 4.52 -20.83 -19.90
C ASP A 36 5.28 -22.17 -20.03
N GLY A 37 5.79 -22.70 -18.90
CA GLY A 37 6.61 -23.90 -18.83
C GLY A 37 8.13 -23.62 -18.79
N ILE A 38 8.55 -22.37 -19.02
CA ILE A 38 9.96 -21.91 -18.95
C ILE A 38 10.09 -20.80 -17.90
N GLN A 39 9.25 -19.78 -18.01
CA GLN A 39 9.21 -18.64 -17.08
C GLN A 39 8.00 -18.76 -16.16
N VAL A 40 8.14 -18.16 -14.98
CA VAL A 40 7.06 -18.08 -13.97
C VAL A 40 6.88 -16.63 -13.56
N GLY A 41 5.71 -16.07 -13.85
CA GLY A 41 5.28 -14.80 -13.31
C GLY A 41 4.55 -15.01 -11.99
N ARG A 42 4.81 -14.15 -11.01
CA ARG A 42 4.27 -14.22 -9.65
C ARG A 42 3.58 -12.93 -9.26
N GLY A 43 2.46 -13.04 -8.56
CA GLY A 43 1.77 -11.94 -7.92
C GLY A 43 1.24 -12.34 -6.56
N GLU A 44 1.21 -11.41 -5.64
CA GLU A 44 0.73 -11.60 -4.28
C GLU A 44 -0.40 -10.63 -3.99
N CYS A 45 -1.38 -11.06 -3.22
CA CYS A 45 -2.39 -10.18 -2.64
C CYS A 45 -2.66 -10.53 -1.18
N GLU A 46 -3.08 -9.53 -0.42
CA GLU A 46 -3.65 -9.69 0.91
C GLU A 46 -5.18 -9.57 0.79
N PRO A 47 -5.94 -10.66 1.03
CA PRO A 47 -7.36 -10.72 0.70
C PRO A 47 -8.26 -9.77 1.47
N HIS A 48 -8.00 -9.60 2.75
CA HIS A 48 -8.67 -8.63 3.63
C HIS A 48 -8.05 -8.66 5.02
N GLU A 49 -8.01 -7.52 5.64
CA GLU A 49 -7.42 -7.30 6.96
C GLU A 49 -7.67 -8.47 7.94
N SER A 50 -6.64 -9.28 8.17
CA SER A 50 -6.59 -10.36 9.18
C SER A 50 -7.71 -11.43 9.15
N ASP A 51 -8.54 -11.50 8.11
CA ASP A 51 -9.55 -12.55 8.00
C ASP A 51 -9.11 -13.68 7.06
N PRO A 52 -8.62 -14.82 7.61
CA PRO A 52 -8.18 -15.95 6.78
C PRO A 52 -9.30 -16.56 5.94
N SER A 53 -10.58 -16.36 6.30
CA SER A 53 -11.70 -16.88 5.52
C SER A 53 -11.80 -16.20 4.15
N CYS A 54 -11.39 -14.94 4.05
CA CYS A 54 -11.36 -14.20 2.79
C CYS A 54 -10.42 -14.80 1.77
N MET A 55 -9.37 -15.53 2.18
CA MET A 55 -8.50 -16.25 1.25
C MET A 55 -9.27 -17.27 0.40
N ASN A 56 -10.26 -17.97 0.97
CA ASN A 56 -11.07 -18.93 0.22
C ASN A 56 -11.95 -18.25 -0.84
N VAL A 57 -12.47 -17.08 -0.51
CA VAL A 57 -13.29 -16.29 -1.44
C VAL A 57 -12.44 -15.80 -2.61
N VAL A 58 -11.27 -15.23 -2.33
CA VAL A 58 -10.34 -14.73 -3.36
C VAL A 58 -9.82 -15.88 -4.23
N GLU A 59 -9.45 -17.01 -3.62
CA GLU A 59 -9.05 -18.22 -4.36
C GLU A 59 -10.15 -18.69 -5.32
N SER A 60 -11.40 -18.77 -4.86
CA SER A 60 -12.52 -19.17 -5.71
C SER A 60 -12.70 -18.24 -6.91
N ILE A 61 -12.57 -16.93 -6.72
CA ILE A 61 -12.64 -15.95 -7.81
C ILE A 61 -11.52 -16.18 -8.84
N ILE A 62 -10.30 -16.47 -8.38
CA ILE A 62 -9.17 -16.77 -9.26
C ILE A 62 -9.38 -18.10 -10.01
N GLU A 63 -9.88 -19.13 -9.31
CA GLU A 63 -10.18 -20.45 -9.90
C GLU A 63 -11.24 -20.36 -11.00
N ASP A 64 -12.28 -19.55 -10.83
CA ASP A 64 -13.32 -19.33 -11.84
C ASP A 64 -12.76 -18.73 -13.15
N LEU A 65 -11.60 -18.08 -13.07
CA LEU A 65 -10.89 -17.53 -14.23
C LEU A 65 -9.79 -18.44 -14.77
N ARG A 66 -9.52 -19.61 -14.16
CA ARG A 66 -8.44 -20.53 -14.53
C ARG A 66 -8.36 -20.77 -16.04
N SER A 67 -9.47 -21.17 -16.65
CA SER A 67 -9.47 -21.45 -18.09
C SER A 67 -9.11 -20.25 -18.95
N LYS A 68 -9.52 -19.03 -18.56
CA LYS A 68 -9.16 -17.80 -19.28
C LYS A 68 -7.68 -17.46 -19.09
N ILE A 69 -7.16 -17.63 -17.88
CA ILE A 69 -5.74 -17.40 -17.56
C ILE A 69 -4.87 -18.37 -18.36
N GLU A 70 -5.19 -19.67 -18.33
CA GLU A 70 -4.44 -20.71 -19.02
C GLU A 70 -4.51 -20.58 -20.55
N ASN A 71 -5.54 -19.95 -21.09
CA ASN A 71 -5.65 -19.59 -22.50
C ASN A 71 -5.00 -18.24 -22.85
N GLY A 72 -4.35 -17.57 -21.91
CA GLY A 72 -3.55 -16.36 -22.16
C GLY A 72 -4.34 -15.07 -22.14
N ILE A 73 -5.24 -14.89 -21.15
CA ILE A 73 -5.90 -13.61 -20.91
C ILE A 73 -4.86 -12.47 -20.81
N THR A 74 -5.14 -11.35 -21.45
CA THR A 74 -4.31 -10.15 -21.34
C THR A 74 -4.66 -9.34 -20.10
N ARG A 75 -3.73 -8.50 -19.63
CA ARG A 75 -3.97 -7.58 -18.51
C ARG A 75 -5.16 -6.64 -18.76
N SER A 76 -5.32 -6.17 -20.00
CA SER A 76 -6.44 -5.32 -20.39
C SER A 76 -7.78 -6.03 -20.32
N GLU A 77 -7.84 -7.28 -20.82
CA GLU A 77 -9.05 -8.12 -20.71
C GLU A 77 -9.38 -8.44 -19.25
N LEU A 78 -8.37 -8.77 -18.43
CA LEU A 78 -8.53 -9.00 -17.00
C LEU A 78 -9.10 -7.76 -16.30
N ASN A 79 -8.56 -6.58 -16.58
CA ASN A 79 -9.00 -5.31 -16.00
C ASN A 79 -10.46 -4.97 -16.36
N ALA A 80 -10.91 -5.35 -17.55
CA ALA A 80 -12.29 -5.18 -18.00
C ALA A 80 -13.25 -6.23 -17.41
N LEU A 81 -12.75 -7.42 -17.13
CA LEU A 81 -13.57 -8.57 -16.73
C LEU A 81 -13.81 -8.63 -15.22
N LEU A 82 -12.77 -8.37 -14.41
CA LEU A 82 -12.80 -8.53 -12.97
C LEU A 82 -12.82 -7.15 -12.28
N PRO A 83 -13.67 -6.93 -11.26
CA PRO A 83 -13.65 -5.69 -10.50
C PRO A 83 -12.32 -5.49 -9.77
N ALA A 84 -12.06 -4.25 -9.33
CA ALA A 84 -10.93 -3.92 -8.46
C ALA A 84 -10.95 -4.78 -7.19
N GLY A 85 -9.78 -5.15 -6.71
CA GLY A 85 -9.63 -5.95 -5.50
C GLY A 85 -8.50 -6.99 -5.59
N PRO A 86 -8.27 -7.75 -4.50
CA PRO A 86 -7.10 -8.60 -4.32
C PRO A 86 -6.98 -9.72 -5.36
N ALA A 87 -8.07 -10.36 -5.78
CA ALA A 87 -8.01 -11.41 -6.80
C ALA A 87 -7.44 -10.90 -8.13
N ARG A 88 -7.90 -9.74 -8.59
CA ARG A 88 -7.39 -9.11 -9.80
C ARG A 88 -5.93 -8.68 -9.61
N ASN A 89 -5.56 -8.12 -8.46
CA ASN A 89 -4.20 -7.73 -8.15
C ASN A 89 -3.21 -8.88 -8.31
N ALA A 90 -3.47 -10.02 -7.67
CA ALA A 90 -2.58 -11.18 -7.75
C ALA A 90 -2.38 -11.67 -9.20
N ILE A 91 -3.46 -11.75 -9.98
CA ILE A 91 -3.37 -12.18 -11.39
C ILE A 91 -2.65 -11.14 -12.24
N ASP A 92 -3.01 -9.85 -12.11
CA ASP A 92 -2.42 -8.75 -12.89
C ASP A 92 -0.90 -8.64 -12.65
N CYS A 93 -0.48 -8.67 -11.38
CA CYS A 93 0.94 -8.63 -11.03
C CYS A 93 1.71 -9.88 -11.51
N ALA A 94 1.07 -11.06 -11.52
CA ALA A 94 1.68 -12.26 -12.08
C ALA A 94 1.85 -12.17 -13.61
N LEU A 95 0.87 -11.57 -14.31
CA LEU A 95 0.98 -11.32 -15.76
C LEU A 95 2.08 -10.31 -16.07
N TRP A 96 2.19 -9.22 -15.31
CA TRP A 96 3.27 -8.25 -15.45
C TRP A 96 4.66 -8.89 -15.29
N ASP A 97 4.84 -9.71 -14.25
CA ASP A 97 6.10 -10.42 -13.98
C ASP A 97 6.42 -11.42 -15.11
N LEU A 98 5.42 -12.16 -15.61
CA LEU A 98 5.60 -13.09 -16.72
C LEU A 98 6.00 -12.36 -18.00
N GLU A 99 5.28 -11.29 -18.36
CA GLU A 99 5.58 -10.48 -19.56
C GLU A 99 6.99 -9.87 -19.50
N ALA A 100 7.40 -9.35 -18.32
CA ALA A 100 8.74 -8.82 -18.11
C ALA A 100 9.80 -9.91 -18.38
N LYS A 101 9.66 -11.08 -17.77
CA LYS A 101 10.60 -12.21 -17.95
C LYS A 101 10.64 -12.73 -19.39
N LEU A 102 9.49 -12.80 -20.07
CA LEU A 102 9.42 -13.23 -21.47
C LEU A 102 10.04 -12.21 -22.43
N SER A 103 9.88 -10.92 -22.16
CA SER A 103 10.44 -9.85 -22.99
C SER A 103 11.91 -9.56 -22.72
N GLY A 104 12.45 -10.00 -21.58
CA GLY A 104 13.78 -9.64 -21.08
C GLY A 104 13.90 -8.18 -20.65
N LYS A 105 12.79 -7.48 -20.46
CA LYS A 105 12.71 -6.11 -19.94
C LYS A 105 12.24 -6.13 -18.49
N ARG A 106 12.56 -5.08 -17.74
CA ARG A 106 12.00 -4.91 -16.40
C ARG A 106 10.54 -4.43 -16.50
N ALA A 107 9.71 -4.78 -15.52
CA ALA A 107 8.30 -4.38 -15.53
C ALA A 107 8.10 -2.87 -15.59
N TRP A 108 8.96 -2.08 -14.95
CA TRP A 108 8.92 -0.61 -15.03
C TRP A 108 9.31 -0.07 -16.40
N GLU A 109 10.16 -0.76 -17.17
CA GLU A 109 10.45 -0.41 -18.57
C GLU A 109 9.23 -0.69 -19.46
N LEU A 110 8.51 -1.78 -19.21
CA LEU A 110 7.24 -2.07 -19.88
C LEU A 110 6.14 -1.08 -19.51
N ALA A 111 6.15 -0.56 -18.28
CA ALA A 111 5.23 0.46 -17.80
C ALA A 111 5.62 1.89 -18.23
N GLU A 112 6.78 2.06 -18.89
CA GLU A 112 7.34 3.37 -19.26
C GLU A 112 7.53 4.30 -18.05
N VAL A 113 7.85 3.74 -16.88
CA VAL A 113 8.11 4.49 -15.63
C VAL A 113 9.61 4.50 -15.34
N ASP A 114 10.14 5.67 -15.03
CA ASP A 114 11.55 5.84 -14.66
C ASP A 114 11.78 5.41 -13.19
N LEU A 115 12.07 4.14 -12.99
CA LEU A 115 12.44 3.55 -11.71
C LEU A 115 13.88 3.02 -11.79
N ASN A 116 14.86 3.89 -11.56
CA ASN A 116 16.30 3.60 -11.73
C ASN A 116 17.11 3.72 -10.42
N SER A 117 16.46 4.03 -9.30
CA SER A 117 17.09 4.24 -8.01
C SER A 117 16.21 3.74 -6.85
N PRO A 118 16.81 3.40 -5.69
CA PRO A 118 16.04 3.06 -4.49
C PRO A 118 15.07 4.17 -4.08
N LEU A 119 13.93 3.77 -3.51
CA LEU A 119 12.89 4.69 -3.04
C LEU A 119 13.00 4.90 -1.52
N VAL A 120 12.73 6.13 -1.06
CA VAL A 120 12.53 6.39 0.36
C VAL A 120 11.17 5.82 0.76
N THR A 121 11.16 4.87 1.70
CA THR A 121 9.91 4.32 2.25
C THR A 121 9.71 4.73 3.70
N ALA A 122 8.45 4.89 4.10
CA ALA A 122 8.07 5.06 5.48
C ALA A 122 8.48 3.84 6.33
N TYR A 123 8.53 4.05 7.64
CA TYR A 123 8.50 2.99 8.63
C TYR A 123 7.30 3.25 9.54
N THR A 124 6.41 2.28 9.64
CA THR A 124 5.16 2.39 10.40
C THR A 124 5.39 2.14 11.89
N ILE A 125 4.98 3.10 12.70
CA ILE A 125 4.83 2.96 14.14
C ILE A 125 3.35 2.75 14.42
N CYS A 126 3.02 1.53 14.86
CA CYS A 126 1.65 1.12 15.21
C CYS A 126 1.10 1.93 16.38
N LEU A 127 -0.22 1.92 16.52
CA LEU A 127 -0.92 2.55 17.65
C LEU A 127 -0.61 1.81 18.95
N GLU A 128 0.08 2.50 19.85
CA GLU A 128 0.52 1.99 21.15
C GLU A 128 0.53 3.14 22.19
N SER A 129 1.03 2.88 23.42
CA SER A 129 1.22 3.96 24.39
C SER A 129 2.25 4.99 23.91
N ALA A 130 2.17 6.21 24.42
CA ALA A 130 3.10 7.28 24.07
C ALA A 130 4.56 6.89 24.33
N GLU A 131 4.83 6.17 25.41
CA GLU A 131 6.16 5.68 25.79
C GLU A 131 6.67 4.66 24.77
N GLN A 132 5.81 3.72 24.32
CA GLN A 132 6.18 2.68 23.34
C GLN A 132 6.43 3.30 21.97
N MET A 133 5.55 4.20 21.50
CA MET A 133 5.73 4.91 20.24
C MET A 133 6.99 5.78 20.26
N ALA A 134 7.27 6.49 21.38
CA ALA A 134 8.49 7.26 21.56
C ALA A 134 9.75 6.37 21.52
N ALA A 135 9.73 5.22 22.17
CA ALA A 135 10.85 4.26 22.15
C ALA A 135 11.12 3.74 20.72
N LYS A 136 10.06 3.43 19.95
CA LYS A 136 10.18 3.05 18.53
C LYS A 136 10.72 4.21 17.69
N ALA A 137 10.22 5.42 17.89
CA ALA A 137 10.71 6.61 17.21
C ALA A 137 12.20 6.84 17.46
N LEU A 138 12.67 6.72 18.72
CA LEU A 138 14.08 6.84 19.06
C LEU A 138 14.94 5.80 18.32
N LYS A 139 14.47 4.56 18.23
CA LYS A 139 15.16 3.49 17.51
C LYS A 139 15.26 3.77 16.01
N HIS A 140 14.24 4.41 15.44
CA HIS A 140 14.11 4.64 14.01
C HIS A 140 14.29 6.12 13.59
N LYS A 141 14.81 6.99 14.48
CA LYS A 141 15.01 8.43 14.23
C LYS A 141 15.93 8.78 13.07
N HIS A 142 16.77 7.81 12.63
CA HIS A 142 17.66 7.96 11.48
C HIS A 142 16.90 7.85 10.14
N ARG A 143 15.65 7.37 10.16
CA ARG A 143 14.84 7.25 8.96
C ARG A 143 14.32 8.61 8.50
N LYS A 144 14.18 8.75 7.18
CA LYS A 144 13.70 9.99 6.56
C LYS A 144 12.19 10.19 6.74
N LEU A 145 11.43 9.11 6.89
CA LEU A 145 9.97 9.12 6.95
C LEU A 145 9.46 8.11 7.97
N LEU A 146 8.61 8.55 8.88
CA LEU A 146 7.85 7.71 9.81
C LEU A 146 6.35 7.92 9.57
N LYS A 147 5.61 6.81 9.51
CA LYS A 147 4.14 6.80 9.48
C LYS A 147 3.63 6.40 10.86
N LEU A 148 2.72 7.19 11.42
CA LEU A 148 2.16 6.94 12.75
C LEU A 148 0.70 6.53 12.63
N LYS A 149 0.36 5.37 13.18
CA LYS A 149 -1.04 4.96 13.32
C LYS A 149 -1.64 5.64 14.55
N LEU A 150 -2.77 6.31 14.35
CA LEU A 150 -3.47 7.05 15.39
C LEU A 150 -4.90 6.52 15.57
N GLY A 151 -5.45 6.73 16.76
CA GLY A 151 -6.84 6.45 17.07
C GLY A 151 -7.64 7.73 17.33
N ALA A 152 -8.85 7.57 17.88
CA ALA A 152 -9.72 8.68 18.24
C ALA A 152 -9.21 9.52 19.42
N GLU A 153 -8.33 8.95 20.26
CA GLU A 153 -7.91 9.56 21.51
C GLU A 153 -6.40 9.83 21.55
N ASN A 154 -6.00 10.86 22.28
CA ASN A 154 -4.61 11.18 22.60
C ASN A 154 -3.68 11.44 21.40
N SER A 155 -4.19 11.63 20.19
CA SER A 155 -3.39 11.77 18.96
C SER A 155 -2.27 12.80 19.08
N ILE A 156 -2.53 13.98 19.62
CA ILE A 156 -1.51 15.03 19.80
C ILE A 156 -0.42 14.59 20.78
N GLN A 157 -0.78 13.93 21.88
CA GLN A 157 0.18 13.43 22.86
C GLN A 157 1.10 12.37 22.25
N LEU A 158 0.55 11.45 21.44
CA LEU A 158 1.30 10.40 20.75
C LEU A 158 2.30 11.02 19.75
N VAL A 159 1.84 11.93 18.88
CA VAL A 159 2.70 12.58 17.89
C VAL A 159 3.78 13.44 18.58
N LYS A 160 3.44 14.15 19.65
CA LYS A 160 4.40 14.94 20.44
C LYS A 160 5.49 14.07 21.04
N ALA A 161 5.14 12.90 21.59
CA ALA A 161 6.10 11.95 22.15
C ALA A 161 7.06 11.41 21.07
N VAL A 162 6.55 11.10 19.88
CA VAL A 162 7.35 10.68 18.72
C VAL A 162 8.26 11.81 18.25
N ARG A 163 7.72 13.04 18.05
CA ARG A 163 8.48 14.20 17.57
C ARG A 163 9.65 14.55 18.50
N GLN A 164 9.49 14.41 19.82
CA GLN A 164 10.56 14.62 20.77
C GLN A 164 11.76 13.68 20.58
N GLN A 165 11.53 12.47 20.08
CA GLN A 165 12.58 11.46 19.84
C GLN A 165 13.12 11.51 18.40
N ALA A 166 12.33 11.98 17.44
CA ALA A 166 12.69 12.07 16.03
C ALA A 166 12.45 13.50 15.51
N PRO A 167 13.24 14.51 15.96
CA PRO A 167 12.97 15.92 15.69
C PRO A 167 13.05 16.29 14.20
N ASP A 168 13.92 15.64 13.44
CA ASP A 168 14.21 15.99 12.04
C ASP A 168 13.51 15.05 11.01
N THR A 169 12.83 14.01 11.48
CA THR A 169 12.18 13.03 10.61
C THR A 169 10.86 13.59 10.07
N CYS A 170 10.59 13.41 8.79
CA CYS A 170 9.27 13.66 8.22
C CYS A 170 8.23 12.72 8.86
N LEU A 171 7.12 13.28 9.34
CA LEU A 171 6.03 12.52 9.94
C LEU A 171 4.79 12.61 9.07
N ILE A 172 4.20 11.47 8.78
CA ILE A 172 2.83 11.36 8.27
C ILE A 172 1.99 10.59 9.28
N VAL A 173 0.71 10.88 9.37
CA VAL A 173 -0.19 10.22 10.31
C VAL A 173 -1.33 9.56 9.56
N ASP A 174 -1.78 8.42 10.05
CA ASP A 174 -2.89 7.66 9.51
C ASP A 174 -3.89 7.40 10.63
N ALA A 175 -5.05 8.00 10.51
CA ALA A 175 -6.14 7.88 11.47
C ALA A 175 -6.97 6.61 11.25
N ASN A 176 -6.84 5.95 10.11
CA ASN A 176 -7.63 4.76 9.74
C ASN A 176 -9.12 4.93 10.08
N GLU A 177 -9.73 6.00 9.59
CA GLU A 177 -11.15 6.29 9.71
C GLU A 177 -11.63 6.64 11.15
N ALA A 178 -10.72 6.96 12.08
CA ALA A 178 -11.07 7.07 13.50
C ALA A 178 -11.65 8.42 13.93
N TRP A 179 -11.57 9.47 13.10
CA TRP A 179 -11.93 10.82 13.51
C TRP A 179 -13.27 11.27 12.94
N THR A 180 -13.92 12.21 13.65
CA THR A 180 -15.01 13.03 13.10
C THR A 180 -14.45 14.29 12.44
N PHE A 181 -15.31 15.02 11.72
CA PHE A 181 -14.91 16.30 11.10
C PHE A 181 -14.51 17.34 12.15
N GLU A 182 -15.21 17.38 13.29
CA GLU A 182 -14.87 18.26 14.41
C GLU A 182 -13.50 17.91 14.98
N GLN A 183 -13.25 16.62 15.24
CA GLN A 183 -11.95 16.16 15.73
C GLN A 183 -10.83 16.49 14.76
N LEU A 184 -11.02 16.30 13.45
CA LEU A 184 -10.04 16.68 12.43
C LEU A 184 -9.69 18.16 12.51
N ASN A 185 -10.70 19.05 12.61
CA ASN A 185 -10.47 20.49 12.69
C ASN A 185 -9.76 20.91 14.01
N GLU A 186 -10.00 20.19 15.10
CA GLU A 186 -9.30 20.42 16.37
C GLU A 186 -7.85 19.88 16.35
N LEU A 187 -7.61 18.76 15.68
CA LEU A 187 -6.31 18.07 15.67
C LEU A 187 -5.35 18.63 14.63
N ALA A 188 -5.83 19.07 13.46
CA ALA A 188 -4.96 19.47 12.36
C ALA A 188 -4.03 20.66 12.68
N PRO A 189 -4.45 21.74 13.36
CA PRO A 189 -3.55 22.83 13.70
C PRO A 189 -2.36 22.40 14.60
N PRO A 190 -2.56 21.73 15.75
CA PRO A 190 -1.42 21.27 16.56
C PRO A 190 -0.59 20.18 15.87
N LEU A 191 -1.15 19.36 14.96
CA LEU A 191 -0.37 18.42 14.16
C LEU A 191 0.55 19.16 13.18
N ALA A 192 0.08 20.25 12.57
CA ALA A 192 0.93 21.11 11.74
C ALA A 192 2.08 21.75 12.54
N GLU A 193 1.83 22.23 13.76
CA GLU A 193 2.88 22.77 14.66
C GLU A 193 3.92 21.70 15.03
N LEU A 194 3.50 20.43 15.09
CA LEU A 194 4.40 19.29 15.29
C LEU A 194 5.09 18.84 14.00
N GLY A 195 4.85 19.51 12.86
CA GLY A 195 5.48 19.24 11.58
C GLY A 195 4.96 17.96 10.91
N VAL A 196 3.70 17.60 11.11
CA VAL A 196 3.05 16.52 10.36
C VAL A 196 2.82 17.00 8.94
N ALA A 197 3.29 16.21 7.97
CA ALA A 197 3.26 16.55 6.55
C ALA A 197 1.97 16.09 5.84
N LEU A 198 1.27 15.08 6.37
CA LEU A 198 0.11 14.47 5.75
C LEU A 198 -0.78 13.79 6.79
N ILE A 199 -2.10 13.92 6.66
CA ILE A 199 -3.09 13.15 7.41
C ILE A 199 -3.79 12.19 6.43
N GLU A 200 -3.62 10.89 6.65
CA GLU A 200 -4.24 9.84 5.85
C GLU A 200 -5.57 9.41 6.49
N GLN A 201 -6.60 9.27 5.67
CA GLN A 201 -7.96 8.82 5.94
C GLN A 201 -8.48 9.20 7.33
N PRO A 202 -8.74 10.49 7.59
CA PRO A 202 -9.21 10.92 8.90
C PRO A 202 -10.59 10.38 9.25
N MET A 203 -11.51 10.33 8.27
CA MET A 203 -12.93 9.99 8.45
C MET A 203 -13.30 8.70 7.73
N PRO A 204 -14.37 8.00 8.17
CA PRO A 204 -14.85 6.79 7.52
C PRO A 204 -15.20 7.00 6.04
N ALA A 205 -14.72 6.10 5.17
CA ALA A 205 -15.05 6.13 3.74
C ALA A 205 -16.57 6.08 3.52
N GLY A 206 -17.04 6.92 2.59
CA GLY A 206 -18.48 7.10 2.33
C GLY A 206 -19.22 7.95 3.38
N LYS A 207 -18.54 8.43 4.44
CA LYS A 207 -19.05 9.37 5.43
C LYS A 207 -18.14 10.59 5.60
N ASP A 208 -17.35 10.88 4.60
CA ASP A 208 -16.30 11.89 4.56
C ASP A 208 -16.67 13.12 3.69
N GLN A 209 -17.97 13.34 3.42
CA GLN A 209 -18.45 14.45 2.59
C GLN A 209 -18.12 15.81 3.18
N ASP A 210 -18.10 15.93 4.51
CA ASP A 210 -17.80 17.19 5.19
C ASP A 210 -16.36 17.68 4.95
N LEU A 211 -15.46 16.79 4.46
CA LEU A 211 -14.11 17.17 4.06
C LEU A 211 -14.06 18.18 2.90
N GLU A 212 -15.15 18.32 2.13
CA GLU A 212 -15.30 19.41 1.13
C GLU A 212 -15.19 20.82 1.77
N HIS A 213 -15.39 20.91 3.09
CA HIS A 213 -15.29 22.15 3.87
C HIS A 213 -14.02 22.26 4.71
N TYR A 214 -13.13 21.28 4.60
CA TYR A 214 -11.87 21.30 5.32
C TYR A 214 -10.92 22.38 4.75
N THR A 215 -10.41 23.24 5.63
CA THR A 215 -9.44 24.30 5.29
C THR A 215 -8.24 24.30 6.24
N GLY A 216 -7.98 23.17 6.88
CA GLY A 216 -6.90 23.03 7.84
C GLY A 216 -5.50 23.07 7.19
N PRO A 217 -4.45 23.20 8.01
CA PRO A 217 -3.10 23.45 7.53
C PRO A 217 -2.34 22.18 7.06
N VAL A 218 -2.85 20.99 7.33
CA VAL A 218 -2.22 19.71 6.91
C VAL A 218 -3.03 19.10 5.78
N PRO A 219 -2.40 18.77 4.63
CA PRO A 219 -3.10 18.15 3.51
C PRO A 219 -3.64 16.76 3.89
N LEU A 220 -4.73 16.37 3.25
CA LEU A 220 -5.41 15.09 3.46
C LEU A 220 -5.12 14.10 2.36
N CYS A 221 -5.00 12.82 2.72
CA CYS A 221 -4.82 11.69 1.80
C CYS A 221 -5.96 10.70 1.91
N ALA A 222 -6.60 10.37 0.78
CA ALA A 222 -7.61 9.32 0.72
C ALA A 222 -6.93 7.95 0.63
N ASP A 223 -7.27 7.02 1.54
CA ASP A 223 -6.91 5.61 1.48
C ASP A 223 -8.16 4.76 1.19
N GLU A 224 -8.97 4.48 2.20
CA GLU A 224 -10.19 3.69 2.06
C GLU A 224 -11.23 4.36 1.14
N SER A 225 -11.20 5.68 1.01
CA SER A 225 -12.08 6.44 0.10
C SER A 225 -11.65 6.39 -1.38
N CYS A 226 -10.43 5.92 -1.68
CA CYS A 226 -9.91 5.82 -3.05
C CYS A 226 -9.59 4.37 -3.40
N LEU A 227 -10.47 3.71 -4.16
CA LEU A 227 -10.29 2.31 -4.56
C LEU A 227 -9.73 2.19 -5.98
N ASP A 228 -10.34 2.89 -6.94
CA ASP A 228 -10.00 2.88 -8.36
C ASP A 228 -10.30 4.24 -8.98
N ARG A 229 -10.15 4.37 -10.31
CA ARG A 229 -10.43 5.63 -11.04
C ARG A 229 -11.84 6.17 -10.85
N LYS A 230 -12.84 5.31 -10.57
CA LYS A 230 -14.22 5.74 -10.35
C LYS A 230 -14.37 6.57 -9.08
N SER A 231 -13.48 6.37 -8.11
CA SER A 231 -13.45 7.13 -6.86
C SER A 231 -12.99 8.58 -7.04
N LEU A 232 -12.24 8.88 -8.11
CA LEU A 232 -11.54 10.17 -8.28
C LEU A 232 -12.49 11.38 -8.31
N GLN A 233 -13.69 11.23 -8.86
CA GLN A 233 -14.64 12.33 -8.97
C GLN A 233 -15.04 12.91 -7.60
N ASP A 234 -15.19 12.05 -6.60
CA ASP A 234 -15.56 12.45 -5.24
C ASP A 234 -14.32 12.76 -4.39
N VAL A 235 -13.25 11.98 -4.54
CA VAL A 235 -12.00 12.17 -3.81
C VAL A 235 -11.38 13.54 -4.11
N ASN A 236 -11.35 13.98 -5.36
CA ASN A 236 -10.75 15.26 -5.78
C ASN A 236 -11.40 16.52 -5.15
N LYS A 237 -12.57 16.38 -4.54
CA LYS A 237 -13.24 17.49 -3.84
C LYS A 237 -12.86 17.59 -2.35
N ARG A 238 -12.23 16.53 -1.81
CA ARG A 238 -12.06 16.29 -0.37
C ARG A 238 -10.62 16.10 0.04
N TYR A 239 -9.75 15.69 -0.88
CA TYR A 239 -8.39 15.29 -0.59
C TYR A 239 -7.41 15.90 -1.58
N GLU A 240 -6.20 16.19 -1.12
CA GLU A 240 -5.07 16.63 -1.96
C GLU A 240 -4.22 15.45 -2.44
N PHE A 241 -4.25 14.33 -1.72
CA PHE A 241 -3.53 13.12 -2.05
C PHE A 241 -4.45 11.91 -2.14
N ILE A 242 -4.00 10.92 -2.91
CA ILE A 242 -4.54 9.56 -2.86
C ILE A 242 -3.45 8.57 -2.50
N ASN A 243 -3.76 7.58 -1.66
CA ASN A 243 -2.91 6.45 -1.38
C ASN A 243 -3.28 5.28 -2.30
N ILE A 244 -2.43 4.99 -3.28
CA ILE A 244 -2.61 3.89 -4.22
C ILE A 244 -2.08 2.61 -3.58
N LYS A 245 -2.97 1.63 -3.36
CA LYS A 245 -2.61 0.28 -2.93
C LYS A 245 -3.08 -0.71 -3.98
N LEU A 246 -2.20 -1.62 -4.41
CA LEU A 246 -2.50 -2.53 -5.51
C LEU A 246 -3.66 -3.49 -5.20
N ASP A 247 -3.81 -3.89 -3.93
CA ASP A 247 -4.93 -4.72 -3.49
C ASP A 247 -6.29 -4.01 -3.58
N LYS A 248 -6.31 -2.68 -3.45
CA LYS A 248 -7.51 -1.86 -3.67
C LYS A 248 -7.78 -1.66 -5.15
N THR A 249 -6.76 -1.22 -5.90
CA THR A 249 -6.90 -0.92 -7.33
C THR A 249 -7.12 -2.17 -8.17
N GLY A 250 -6.76 -3.33 -7.66
CA GLY A 250 -6.82 -4.59 -8.38
C GLY A 250 -5.68 -4.74 -9.40
N GLY A 251 -4.47 -4.38 -8.97
CA GLY A 251 -3.22 -4.60 -9.69
C GLY A 251 -2.57 -3.34 -10.26
N LEU A 252 -1.38 -3.55 -10.80
CA LEU A 252 -0.51 -2.51 -11.33
C LEU A 252 -1.13 -1.82 -12.57
N THR A 253 -1.84 -2.57 -13.41
CA THR A 253 -2.48 -2.01 -14.63
C THR A 253 -3.45 -0.89 -14.30
N GLU A 254 -4.38 -1.10 -13.37
CA GLU A 254 -5.32 -0.06 -12.94
C GLU A 254 -4.63 1.03 -12.11
N ALA A 255 -3.63 0.66 -11.30
CA ALA A 255 -2.88 1.61 -10.50
C ALA A 255 -2.15 2.65 -11.34
N LEU A 256 -1.54 2.26 -12.46
CA LEU A 256 -0.92 3.18 -13.42
C LEU A 256 -1.95 4.12 -14.04
N LEU A 257 -3.08 3.61 -14.49
CA LEU A 257 -4.17 4.42 -15.05
C LEU A 257 -4.75 5.39 -14.01
N LEU A 258 -4.90 4.94 -12.76
CA LEU A 258 -5.34 5.77 -11.64
C LEU A 258 -4.33 6.88 -11.35
N ALA A 259 -3.03 6.56 -11.31
CA ALA A 259 -1.98 7.54 -11.07
C ALA A 259 -1.93 8.65 -12.13
N ASP A 260 -2.05 8.28 -13.40
CA ASP A 260 -2.06 9.22 -14.51
C ASP A 260 -3.28 10.15 -14.47
N GLU A 261 -4.46 9.58 -14.24
CA GLU A 261 -5.69 10.36 -14.15
C GLU A 261 -5.71 11.28 -12.92
N ALA A 262 -5.25 10.80 -11.76
CA ALA A 262 -5.12 11.58 -10.54
C ALA A 262 -4.21 12.80 -10.74
N LYS A 263 -3.02 12.61 -11.33
CA LYS A 263 -2.11 13.71 -11.66
C LYS A 263 -2.73 14.72 -12.62
N ARG A 264 -3.46 14.24 -13.64
CA ARG A 264 -4.12 15.10 -14.62
C ARG A 264 -5.15 16.03 -14.00
N ILE A 265 -5.80 15.62 -12.93
CA ILE A 265 -6.79 16.43 -12.19
C ILE A 265 -6.20 17.16 -10.99
N GLY A 266 -4.88 17.09 -10.78
CA GLY A 266 -4.14 17.86 -9.77
C GLY A 266 -3.99 17.18 -8.41
N LEU A 267 -4.37 15.90 -8.26
CA LEU A 267 -4.10 15.13 -7.05
C LEU A 267 -2.62 14.70 -7.01
N ARG A 268 -2.08 14.69 -5.79
CA ARG A 268 -0.75 14.19 -5.47
C ARG A 268 -0.83 12.72 -5.08
N LEU A 269 0.28 11.99 -5.23
CA LEU A 269 0.29 10.55 -5.03
C LEU A 269 1.07 10.14 -3.78
N MET A 270 0.49 9.23 -3.05
CA MET A 270 1.14 8.33 -2.11
C MET A 270 0.95 6.90 -2.62
N VAL A 271 1.94 6.03 -2.43
CA VAL A 271 1.76 4.59 -2.59
C VAL A 271 1.84 3.93 -1.23
N GLY A 272 0.94 3.01 -0.97
CA GLY A 272 0.93 2.20 0.24
C GLY A 272 0.81 0.72 -0.06
N CYS A 273 0.79 -0.06 1.02
CA CYS A 273 0.63 -1.51 0.96
C CYS A 273 -0.33 -2.00 2.04
N MET A 274 -0.73 -3.25 1.92
CA MET A 274 -1.25 -4.07 3.01
C MET A 274 -0.09 -4.77 3.73
N THR A 275 -0.36 -5.52 4.77
CA THR A 275 0.66 -6.38 5.39
C THR A 275 0.97 -7.53 4.45
N GLY A 276 2.11 -7.47 3.77
CA GLY A 276 2.50 -8.44 2.76
C GLY A 276 4.01 -8.59 2.67
N THR A 277 4.44 -9.54 1.82
CA THR A 277 5.85 -9.82 1.59
C THR A 277 6.44 -8.91 0.51
N SER A 278 7.73 -9.03 0.28
CA SER A 278 8.42 -8.33 -0.82
C SER A 278 7.75 -8.55 -2.19
N LEU A 279 7.02 -9.65 -2.38
CA LEU A 279 6.35 -9.94 -3.65
C LEU A 279 5.18 -8.98 -3.94
N ALA A 280 4.46 -8.54 -2.89
CA ALA A 280 3.43 -7.50 -3.03
C ALA A 280 4.04 -6.09 -3.20
N MET A 281 5.21 -5.86 -2.58
CA MET A 281 5.86 -4.54 -2.61
C MET A 281 6.51 -4.22 -3.95
N ALA A 282 7.11 -5.21 -4.61
CA ALA A 282 7.88 -5.00 -5.83
C ALA A 282 7.09 -4.32 -6.97
N PRO A 283 5.87 -4.77 -7.34
CA PRO A 283 5.07 -4.06 -8.33
C PRO A 283 4.64 -2.66 -7.86
N ALA A 284 4.38 -2.47 -6.56
CA ALA A 284 4.00 -1.18 -6.00
C ALA A 284 5.13 -0.13 -6.07
N MET A 285 6.40 -0.55 -6.12
CA MET A 285 7.54 0.37 -6.32
C MET A 285 7.44 1.15 -7.63
N ILE A 286 6.79 0.62 -8.65
CA ILE A 286 6.58 1.32 -9.93
C ILE A 286 5.70 2.57 -9.69
N ILE A 287 4.64 2.43 -8.91
CA ILE A 287 3.83 3.58 -8.48
C ILE A 287 4.62 4.48 -7.53
N GLY A 288 5.47 3.90 -6.66
CA GLY A 288 6.34 4.64 -5.75
C GLY A 288 7.29 5.60 -6.46
N ALA A 289 7.79 5.25 -7.65
CA ALA A 289 8.61 6.15 -8.47
C ALA A 289 7.84 7.40 -8.95
N MET A 290 6.51 7.34 -8.96
CA MET A 290 5.63 8.43 -9.37
C MET A 290 5.04 9.20 -8.18
N ALA A 291 5.20 8.70 -6.97
CA ALA A 291 4.57 9.20 -5.74
C ALA A 291 5.51 10.12 -4.93
N GLU A 292 4.91 11.00 -4.15
CA GLU A 292 5.65 11.87 -3.22
C GLU A 292 5.94 11.16 -1.88
N PHE A 293 5.01 10.32 -1.43
CA PHE A 293 5.19 9.47 -0.26
C PHE A 293 5.09 7.99 -0.65
N CYS A 294 6.02 7.22 -0.13
CA CYS A 294 6.05 5.78 -0.33
C CYS A 294 5.99 5.07 1.03
N ASP A 295 5.05 4.15 1.19
CA ASP A 295 4.78 3.38 2.40
C ASP A 295 4.71 1.90 2.03
N LEU A 296 5.91 1.32 1.77
CA LEU A 296 6.11 -0.07 1.32
C LEU A 296 6.94 -0.84 2.35
N ASP A 297 6.59 -0.73 3.61
CA ASP A 297 7.33 -1.31 4.73
C ASP A 297 6.77 -2.65 5.22
N GLY A 298 5.77 -3.22 4.53
CA GLY A 298 5.16 -4.51 4.89
C GLY A 298 6.16 -5.59 5.31
N PRO A 299 7.23 -5.88 4.51
CA PRO A 299 8.23 -6.87 4.85
C PRO A 299 9.02 -6.56 6.14
N LEU A 300 9.16 -5.30 6.51
CA LEU A 300 9.85 -4.90 7.74
C LEU A 300 9.04 -5.28 9.00
N LEU A 301 7.74 -5.44 8.85
CA LEU A 301 6.81 -5.82 9.92
C LEU A 301 6.73 -7.34 10.12
N LEU A 302 7.14 -8.14 9.12
CA LEU A 302 7.15 -9.60 9.18
C LEU A 302 8.37 -10.12 9.95
N GLU A 303 8.23 -11.23 10.67
CA GLU A 303 9.36 -11.93 11.30
C GLU A 303 10.38 -12.41 10.27
N LYS A 304 9.89 -12.86 9.12
CA LYS A 304 10.68 -13.33 7.98
C LYS A 304 10.03 -12.85 6.69
N ASP A 305 10.82 -12.64 5.68
CA ASP A 305 10.37 -12.32 4.33
C ASP A 305 10.75 -13.44 3.35
N ARG A 306 10.33 -13.33 2.11
CA ARG A 306 10.68 -14.24 1.01
C ARG A 306 12.18 -14.22 0.71
N ILE A 307 12.65 -15.31 0.11
CA ILE A 307 14.00 -15.42 -0.42
C ILE A 307 13.91 -15.83 -1.91
N PRO A 308 14.37 -14.97 -2.85
CA PRO A 308 14.85 -13.61 -2.63
C PRO A 308 13.74 -12.65 -2.21
N GLY A 309 14.09 -11.61 -1.46
CA GLY A 309 13.22 -10.52 -1.04
C GLY A 309 13.80 -9.17 -1.42
N LEU A 310 13.06 -8.08 -1.17
CA LEU A 310 13.55 -6.72 -1.32
C LEU A 310 14.61 -6.42 -0.25
N VAL A 311 15.60 -5.66 -0.61
CA VAL A 311 16.61 -5.17 0.33
C VAL A 311 16.17 -3.80 0.85
N TYR A 312 16.14 -3.67 2.18
CA TYR A 312 15.85 -2.43 2.87
C TYR A 312 17.11 -1.92 3.56
N GLU A 313 17.59 -0.75 3.15
CA GLU A 313 18.77 -0.10 3.72
C GLU A 313 18.35 1.24 4.36
N ASP A 314 18.38 1.32 5.69
CA ASP A 314 17.86 2.48 6.43
C ASP A 314 16.45 2.89 5.98
N SER A 315 16.35 4.02 5.29
CA SER A 315 15.09 4.57 4.78
C SER A 315 14.76 4.12 3.36
N LEU A 316 15.61 3.33 2.75
CA LEU A 316 15.50 2.99 1.33
C LEU A 316 14.98 1.56 1.14
N VAL A 317 14.12 1.39 0.15
CA VAL A 317 13.81 0.10 -0.45
C VAL A 317 14.52 0.02 -1.81
N CYS A 318 15.39 -0.98 -1.97
CA CYS A 318 16.16 -1.19 -3.18
C CYS A 318 15.31 -1.84 -4.28
N LEU A 319 15.73 -1.66 -5.53
CA LEU A 319 15.06 -2.26 -6.69
C LEU A 319 15.02 -3.79 -6.57
N PRO A 320 13.92 -4.43 -6.97
CA PRO A 320 13.82 -5.88 -6.96
C PRO A 320 14.80 -6.50 -7.96
N GLU A 321 15.39 -7.65 -7.59
CA GLU A 321 16.11 -8.48 -8.52
C GLU A 321 15.15 -9.16 -9.51
N VAL A 322 15.65 -9.48 -10.74
CA VAL A 322 14.86 -10.18 -11.76
C VAL A 322 14.31 -11.52 -11.23
N ALA A 323 15.11 -12.24 -10.43
CA ALA A 323 14.70 -13.51 -9.83
C ALA A 323 13.53 -13.35 -8.83
N MET A 324 13.35 -12.16 -8.28
CA MET A 324 12.28 -11.86 -7.35
C MET A 324 10.99 -11.48 -8.09
N TRP A 325 11.04 -10.42 -8.90
CA TRP A 325 9.87 -9.93 -9.64
C TRP A 325 10.28 -8.91 -10.71
N GLY A 326 9.57 -8.96 -11.88
CA GLY A 326 9.68 -7.95 -12.95
C GLY A 326 11.05 -7.90 -13.60
#